data_6625c2dba5a42ea3993e48d10e4a044a
#
_entry.id   6625c2dba5a42ea3993e48d10e4a044a
#
_cell.length_a   1.000
_cell.length_b   1.000
_cell.length_c   1.000
_cell.angle_alpha   90.00
_cell.angle_beta   90.00
_cell.angle_gamma   90.00
#
_symmetry.space_group_name_H-M   'P 1'
#
loop_
_entity.id
_entity.type
_entity.pdbx_description
1 polymer ?
#
loop_
_entity_poly.entity_id
_entity_poly.type
_entity_poly.pdbx_seq_one_letter_code
_entity_poly.pdbx_strand_id
1 'polypeptide(L)'
;MKINASEIRVGMLLEHKNDLWQVLKTQHVKPGKGGAFAQIEMKSVNKNTKLNERFRSSEAVEKATLEETTFNFLYEDDKKYFFIDPSSFEQVEINKDLIGDKGKLLTENLEVTLNFYNEKPISVNLPKQVICKIKSTDASIKGQTVSSSYKPAILDNGVKIQVPPFIETDDEIIIDTRTFEYVKKI
;
A
#
# COMPACT_ATOMS: atom_id res chain seq x y z
N MET A 1 -16.85 12.97 8.12
CA MET A 1 -17.50 12.47 9.37
C MET A 1 -16.73 13.00 10.58
N LYS A 2 -17.41 13.66 11.54
CA LYS A 2 -16.76 14.22 12.73
C LYS A 2 -16.50 13.14 13.78
N ILE A 3 -15.26 13.10 14.29
CA ILE A 3 -14.83 12.26 15.40
C ILE A 3 -14.10 13.11 16.44
N ASN A 4 -13.96 12.63 17.67
CA ASN A 4 -13.12 13.29 18.65
C ASN A 4 -11.64 13.01 18.40
N ALA A 5 -10.76 13.95 18.73
CA ALA A 5 -9.33 13.75 18.54
C ALA A 5 -8.77 12.56 19.34
N SER A 6 -9.43 12.15 20.43
CA SER A 6 -9.11 10.92 21.17
C SER A 6 -9.34 9.62 20.40
N GLU A 7 -10.15 9.66 19.34
CA GLU A 7 -10.49 8.51 18.49
C GLU A 7 -9.57 8.36 17.30
N ILE A 8 -8.67 9.32 17.07
CA ILE A 8 -7.71 9.28 15.96
C ILE A 8 -6.77 8.06 16.12
N ARG A 9 -6.58 7.32 15.03
CA ARG A 9 -5.67 6.17 14.95
C ARG A 9 -4.74 6.30 13.75
N VAL A 10 -3.59 5.66 13.83
CA VAL A 10 -2.63 5.56 12.72
C VAL A 10 -3.32 4.95 11.50
N GLY A 11 -3.06 5.52 10.32
CA GLY A 11 -3.66 5.13 9.05
C GLY A 11 -4.96 5.84 8.71
N MET A 12 -5.62 6.52 9.67
CA MET A 12 -6.80 7.32 9.37
C MET A 12 -6.46 8.49 8.46
N LEU A 13 -7.44 8.90 7.65
CA LEU A 13 -7.38 10.10 6.84
C LEU A 13 -8.22 11.19 7.48
N LEU A 14 -7.64 12.36 7.65
CA LEU A 14 -8.25 13.53 8.25
C LEU A 14 -8.27 14.68 7.25
N GLU A 15 -9.39 15.41 7.20
CA GLU A 15 -9.47 16.71 6.55
C GLU A 15 -9.02 17.78 7.54
N HIS A 16 -7.94 18.49 7.21
CA HIS A 16 -7.40 19.54 8.06
C HIS A 16 -6.71 20.60 7.22
N LYS A 17 -6.98 21.86 7.51
CA LYS A 17 -6.39 23.03 6.79
C LYS A 17 -6.55 22.93 5.25
N ASN A 18 -7.73 22.52 4.80
CA ASN A 18 -8.08 22.35 3.39
C ASN A 18 -7.19 21.35 2.63
N ASP A 19 -6.66 20.36 3.33
CA ASP A 19 -5.88 19.27 2.73
C ASP A 19 -6.28 17.93 3.36
N LEU A 20 -5.94 16.84 2.67
CA LEU A 20 -6.15 15.48 3.14
C LEU A 20 -4.85 14.94 3.75
N TRP A 21 -4.93 14.48 4.99
CA TRP A 21 -3.80 14.05 5.79
C TRP A 21 -3.93 12.61 6.25
N GLN A 22 -2.91 11.81 6.01
CA GLN A 22 -2.80 10.47 6.59
C GLN A 22 -2.07 10.53 7.93
N VAL A 23 -2.68 9.97 8.96
CA VAL A 23 -2.09 9.87 10.30
C VAL A 23 -0.96 8.86 10.31
N LEU A 24 0.25 9.31 10.64
CA LEU A 24 1.44 8.47 10.77
C LEU A 24 1.69 8.01 12.20
N LYS A 25 1.49 8.93 13.17
CA LYS A 25 1.64 8.65 14.61
C LYS A 25 0.59 9.38 15.41
N THR A 26 0.20 8.79 16.51
CA THR A 26 -0.70 9.40 17.50
C THR A 26 -0.16 9.14 18.89
N GLN A 27 -0.13 10.20 19.72
CA GLN A 27 0.26 10.11 21.12
C GLN A 27 -0.77 10.85 21.96
N HIS A 28 -1.43 10.11 22.87
CA HIS A 28 -2.37 10.69 23.81
C HIS A 28 -1.65 11.05 25.11
N VAL A 29 -1.75 12.31 25.52
CA VAL A 29 -1.13 12.83 26.72
C VAL A 29 -2.21 13.29 27.68
N LYS A 30 -2.17 12.75 28.91
CA LYS A 30 -3.01 13.17 30.03
C LYS A 30 -2.11 13.80 31.08
N PRO A 31 -1.90 15.14 31.05
CA PRO A 31 -1.14 15.80 32.09
C PRO A 31 -1.89 15.76 33.43
N GLY A 32 -1.16 15.72 34.54
CA GLY A 32 -1.76 15.68 35.87
C GLY A 32 -2.59 16.94 36.24
N LYS A 33 -2.28 18.09 35.61
CA LYS A 33 -3.07 19.32 35.65
C LYS A 33 -3.27 19.81 34.21
N GLY A 34 -4.52 20.02 33.82
CA GLY A 34 -4.91 20.46 32.49
C GLY A 34 -5.68 19.40 31.67
N GLY A 35 -6.24 19.80 30.53
CA GLY A 35 -7.00 18.93 29.65
C GLY A 35 -6.12 17.94 28.89
N ALA A 36 -6.63 16.72 28.67
CA ALA A 36 -5.97 15.73 27.82
C ALA A 36 -5.90 16.21 26.37
N PHE A 37 -4.82 15.88 25.69
CA PHE A 37 -4.62 16.21 24.27
C PHE A 37 -4.01 15.05 23.48
N ALA A 38 -4.25 15.07 22.18
CA ALA A 38 -3.64 14.15 21.22
C ALA A 38 -2.61 14.92 20.38
N GLN A 39 -1.40 14.42 20.30
CA GLN A 39 -0.37 14.90 19.38
C GLN A 39 -0.34 13.97 18.18
N ILE A 40 -0.58 14.52 17.00
CA ILE A 40 -0.77 13.78 15.77
C ILE A 40 0.31 14.18 14.77
N GLU A 41 1.13 13.21 14.35
CA GLU A 41 1.99 13.35 13.18
C GLU A 41 1.25 12.82 11.98
N MET A 42 1.12 13.63 10.94
CA MET A 42 0.40 13.28 9.73
C MET A 42 1.14 13.77 8.48
N LYS A 43 0.86 13.13 7.35
CA LYS A 43 1.46 13.43 6.05
C LYS A 43 0.37 13.80 5.06
N SER A 44 0.57 14.90 4.33
CA SER A 44 -0.34 15.28 3.26
C SER A 44 -0.33 14.21 2.17
N VAL A 45 -1.51 13.77 1.75
CA VAL A 45 -1.69 12.84 0.62
C VAL A 45 -1.31 13.50 -0.69
N ASN A 46 -1.59 14.82 -0.83
CA ASN A 46 -1.40 15.55 -2.08
C ASN A 46 0.02 16.14 -2.23
N LYS A 47 0.63 16.62 -1.13
CA LYS A 47 1.86 17.42 -1.17
C LYS A 47 3.10 16.71 -0.64
N ASN A 48 2.93 15.51 -0.10
CA ASN A 48 4.02 14.73 0.51
C ASN A 48 4.73 15.42 1.69
N THR A 49 4.15 16.48 2.25
CA THR A 49 4.66 17.23 3.42
C THR A 49 4.16 16.61 4.71
N LYS A 50 4.94 16.75 5.78
CA LYS A 50 4.56 16.30 7.14
C LYS A 50 4.08 17.48 7.98
N LEU A 51 3.12 17.20 8.86
CA LEU A 51 2.58 18.14 9.82
C LEU A 51 2.46 17.46 11.19
N ASN A 52 2.89 18.16 12.24
CA ASN A 52 2.62 17.78 13.62
C ASN A 52 1.58 18.76 14.17
N GLU A 53 0.44 18.24 14.59
CA GLU A 53 -0.65 19.04 15.13
C GLU A 53 -1.07 18.51 16.50
N ARG A 54 -1.51 19.44 17.37
CA ARG A 54 -1.97 19.13 18.71
C ARG A 54 -3.44 19.47 18.83
N PHE A 55 -4.27 18.47 19.11
CA PHE A 55 -5.70 18.62 19.32
C PHE A 55 -6.06 18.38 20.78
N ARG A 56 -7.03 19.10 21.31
CA ARG A 56 -7.64 18.72 22.60
C ARG A 56 -8.35 17.38 22.42
N SER A 57 -8.32 16.48 23.41
CA SER A 57 -8.94 15.15 23.29
C SER A 57 -10.42 15.19 22.93
N SER A 58 -11.14 16.23 23.35
CA SER A 58 -12.56 16.44 23.02
C SER A 58 -12.78 17.30 21.77
N GLU A 59 -11.72 17.73 21.10
CA GLU A 59 -11.84 18.52 19.86
C GLU A 59 -12.37 17.67 18.72
N ALA A 60 -13.36 18.21 17.99
CA ALA A 60 -13.91 17.53 16.83
C ALA A 60 -12.98 17.72 15.63
N VAL A 61 -12.60 16.61 15.01
CA VAL A 61 -11.83 16.58 13.77
C VAL A 61 -12.63 15.89 12.68
N GLU A 62 -12.41 16.32 11.44
CA GLU A 62 -13.12 15.74 10.30
C GLU A 62 -12.33 14.52 9.77
N LYS A 63 -12.91 13.32 9.94
CA LYS A 63 -12.40 12.09 9.33
C LYS A 63 -12.90 12.02 7.89
N ALA A 64 -12.01 11.90 6.93
CA ALA A 64 -12.34 11.69 5.53
C ALA A 64 -12.98 10.31 5.33
N THR A 65 -14.05 10.27 4.56
CA THR A 65 -14.66 9.01 4.10
C THR A 65 -14.17 8.75 2.68
N LEU A 66 -13.65 7.54 2.46
CA LEU A 66 -13.21 7.09 1.16
C LEU A 66 -14.29 6.23 0.51
N GLU A 67 -14.41 6.37 -0.79
CA GLU A 67 -15.19 5.47 -1.64
C GLU A 67 -14.25 4.43 -2.21
N GLU A 68 -14.55 3.15 -1.97
CA GLU A 68 -13.78 2.02 -2.46
C GLU A 68 -14.48 1.42 -3.67
N THR A 69 -13.76 1.34 -4.79
CA THR A 69 -14.29 0.77 -6.03
C THR A 69 -13.28 -0.20 -6.62
N THR A 70 -13.78 -1.31 -7.16
CA THR A 70 -12.96 -2.34 -7.81
C THR A 70 -12.65 -1.94 -9.25
N PHE A 71 -11.39 -2.03 -9.61
CA PHE A 71 -10.86 -1.77 -10.95
C PHE A 71 -9.93 -2.89 -11.38
N ASN A 72 -9.74 -3.04 -12.69
CA ASN A 72 -8.73 -3.92 -13.25
C ASN A 72 -7.58 -3.10 -13.81
N PHE A 73 -6.36 -3.53 -13.55
CA PHE A 73 -5.18 -2.91 -14.14
C PHE A 73 -5.13 -3.21 -15.65
N LEU A 74 -4.88 -2.18 -16.46
CA LEU A 74 -4.75 -2.31 -17.91
C LEU A 74 -3.29 -2.34 -18.35
N TYR A 75 -2.62 -1.21 -18.20
CA TYR A 75 -1.25 -0.98 -18.64
C TYR A 75 -0.62 0.18 -17.88
N GLU A 76 0.66 0.41 -18.13
CA GLU A 76 1.40 1.55 -17.62
C GLU A 76 2.13 2.31 -18.74
N ASP A 77 2.38 3.59 -18.51
CA ASP A 77 3.33 4.40 -19.24
C ASP A 77 4.51 4.80 -18.34
N ASP A 78 5.34 5.75 -18.76
CA ASP A 78 6.51 6.20 -18.00
C ASP A 78 6.16 6.79 -16.62
N LYS A 79 4.97 7.40 -16.48
CA LYS A 79 4.56 8.17 -15.29
C LYS A 79 3.32 7.66 -14.58
N LYS A 80 2.47 6.90 -15.27
CA LYS A 80 1.13 6.54 -14.80
C LYS A 80 0.82 5.07 -14.97
N TYR A 81 -0.09 4.60 -14.13
CA TYR A 81 -0.82 3.35 -14.25
C TYR A 81 -2.25 3.64 -14.69
N PHE A 82 -2.79 2.79 -15.57
CA PHE A 82 -4.14 2.90 -16.11
C PHE A 82 -4.98 1.73 -15.64
N PHE A 83 -6.15 2.05 -15.15
CA PHE A 83 -7.11 1.09 -14.63
C PHE A 83 -8.47 1.27 -15.30
N ILE A 84 -9.26 0.21 -15.37
CA ILE A 84 -10.62 0.22 -15.92
C ILE A 84 -11.61 -0.34 -14.93
N ASP A 85 -12.74 0.32 -14.79
CA ASP A 85 -13.90 -0.23 -14.05
C ASP A 85 -14.53 -1.33 -14.92
N PRO A 86 -14.61 -2.59 -14.44
CA PRO A 86 -15.17 -3.69 -15.21
C PRO A 86 -16.67 -3.56 -15.48
N SER A 87 -17.37 -2.67 -14.76
CA SER A 87 -18.82 -2.47 -14.89
C SER A 87 -19.17 -1.30 -15.80
N SER A 88 -18.52 -0.15 -15.60
CA SER A 88 -18.80 1.08 -16.35
C SER A 88 -17.89 1.28 -17.56
N PHE A 89 -16.77 0.54 -17.63
CA PHE A 89 -15.70 0.70 -18.61
C PHE A 89 -15.01 2.09 -18.56
N GLU A 90 -15.22 2.83 -17.49
CA GLU A 90 -14.51 4.07 -17.25
C GLU A 90 -13.05 3.80 -16.91
N GLN A 91 -12.16 4.61 -17.48
CA GLN A 91 -10.74 4.51 -17.23
C GLN A 91 -10.28 5.58 -16.26
N VAL A 92 -9.41 5.18 -15.33
CA VAL A 92 -8.78 6.05 -14.33
C VAL A 92 -7.26 5.93 -14.45
N GLU A 93 -6.57 7.07 -14.41
CA GLU A 93 -5.12 7.14 -14.40
C GLU A 93 -4.59 7.54 -13.01
N ILE A 94 -3.51 6.92 -12.58
CA ILE A 94 -2.88 7.16 -11.29
C ILE A 94 -1.38 7.32 -11.45
N ASN A 95 -0.80 8.37 -10.87
CA ASN A 95 0.64 8.59 -10.90
C ASN A 95 1.40 7.46 -10.18
N LYS A 96 2.50 7.01 -10.75
CA LYS A 96 3.37 5.96 -10.20
C LYS A 96 3.85 6.28 -8.78
N ASP A 97 4.12 7.55 -8.49
CA ASP A 97 4.55 8.00 -7.15
C ASP A 97 3.52 7.71 -6.05
N LEU A 98 2.24 7.63 -6.39
CA LEU A 98 1.16 7.35 -5.44
C LEU A 98 1.15 5.89 -5.00
N ILE A 99 1.52 4.97 -5.89
CA ILE A 99 1.53 3.52 -5.63
C ILE A 99 2.89 3.05 -5.10
N GLY A 100 3.97 3.69 -5.57
CA GLY A 100 5.33 3.33 -5.21
C GLY A 100 5.74 1.94 -5.72
N ASP A 101 6.60 1.25 -4.98
CA ASP A 101 7.17 -0.06 -5.38
C ASP A 101 6.13 -1.16 -5.60
N LYS A 102 4.98 -1.08 -4.95
CA LYS A 102 3.87 -2.05 -5.16
C LYS A 102 3.35 -2.04 -6.58
N GLY A 103 3.52 -0.95 -7.31
CA GLY A 103 3.13 -0.86 -8.71
C GLY A 103 3.83 -1.88 -9.60
N LYS A 104 5.04 -2.33 -9.24
CA LYS A 104 5.77 -3.38 -9.95
C LYS A 104 5.08 -4.76 -9.90
N LEU A 105 4.17 -4.96 -8.96
CA LEU A 105 3.38 -6.19 -8.83
C LEU A 105 2.08 -6.16 -9.62
N LEU A 106 1.77 -5.06 -10.29
CA LEU A 106 0.61 -4.96 -11.17
C LEU A 106 0.85 -5.81 -12.43
N THR A 107 -0.08 -6.68 -12.72
CA THR A 107 -0.12 -7.50 -13.94
C THR A 107 -1.41 -7.24 -14.68
N GLU A 108 -1.42 -7.40 -15.99
CA GLU A 108 -2.58 -7.17 -16.84
C GLU A 108 -3.83 -7.89 -16.30
N ASN A 109 -4.94 -7.17 -16.24
CA ASN A 109 -6.22 -7.62 -15.68
C ASN A 109 -6.22 -7.93 -14.17
N LEU A 110 -5.17 -7.58 -13.42
CA LEU A 110 -5.17 -7.73 -11.97
C LEU A 110 -6.27 -6.86 -11.36
N GLU A 111 -7.16 -7.47 -10.59
CA GLU A 111 -8.17 -6.78 -9.83
C GLU A 111 -7.54 -6.06 -8.62
N VAL A 112 -7.83 -4.78 -8.49
CA VAL A 112 -7.37 -3.92 -7.40
C VAL A 112 -8.53 -3.11 -6.84
N THR A 113 -8.39 -2.60 -5.63
CA THR A 113 -9.32 -1.64 -5.06
C THR A 113 -8.74 -0.24 -5.10
N LEU A 114 -9.40 0.67 -5.80
CA LEU A 114 -9.07 2.09 -5.78
C LEU A 114 -9.86 2.80 -4.70
N ASN A 115 -9.18 3.66 -3.95
CA ASN A 115 -9.82 4.51 -2.95
C ASN A 115 -9.93 5.93 -3.49
N PHE A 116 -11.13 6.46 -3.50
CA PHE A 116 -11.44 7.80 -3.97
C PHE A 116 -11.79 8.72 -2.82
N TYR A 117 -11.40 9.96 -2.95
CA TYR A 117 -11.80 11.07 -2.12
C TYR A 117 -12.20 12.25 -3.02
N ASN A 118 -13.47 12.69 -2.93
CA ASN A 118 -14.03 13.71 -3.83
C ASN A 118 -13.72 13.39 -5.31
N GLU A 119 -14.07 12.18 -5.75
CA GLU A 119 -13.90 11.68 -7.13
C GLU A 119 -12.42 11.56 -7.60
N LYS A 120 -11.46 11.86 -6.73
CA LYS A 120 -10.04 11.72 -7.05
C LYS A 120 -9.48 10.42 -6.46
N PRO A 121 -8.79 9.59 -7.26
CA PRO A 121 -8.10 8.42 -6.73
C PRO A 121 -6.92 8.85 -5.86
N ILE A 122 -6.87 8.34 -4.63
CA ILE A 122 -5.83 8.70 -3.65
C ILE A 122 -4.94 7.53 -3.24
N SER A 123 -5.40 6.31 -3.42
CA SER A 123 -4.60 5.11 -3.17
C SER A 123 -5.10 3.90 -3.93
N VAL A 124 -4.21 2.93 -4.09
CA VAL A 124 -4.48 1.63 -4.72
C VAL A 124 -4.15 0.53 -3.73
N ASN A 125 -5.11 -0.33 -3.49
CA ASN A 125 -4.92 -1.54 -2.69
C ASN A 125 -4.86 -2.76 -3.62
N LEU A 126 -3.70 -3.39 -3.67
CA LEU A 126 -3.53 -4.66 -4.36
C LEU A 126 -4.14 -5.80 -3.53
N PRO A 127 -4.54 -6.92 -4.17
CA PRO A 127 -4.88 -8.13 -3.45
C PRO A 127 -3.71 -8.55 -2.55
N LYS A 128 -4.00 -9.23 -1.45
CA LYS A 128 -2.97 -9.64 -0.46
C LYS A 128 -1.87 -10.48 -1.07
N GLN A 129 -2.19 -11.23 -2.11
CA GLN A 129 -1.29 -12.14 -2.79
C GLN A 129 -1.43 -12.00 -4.30
N VAL A 130 -0.30 -12.08 -5.00
CA VAL A 130 -0.24 -12.09 -6.47
C VAL A 130 0.64 -13.22 -6.94
N ILE A 131 0.37 -13.68 -8.15
CA ILE A 131 1.19 -14.69 -8.85
C ILE A 131 2.26 -13.95 -9.63
N CYS A 132 3.51 -14.38 -9.47
CA CYS A 132 4.65 -13.87 -10.23
C CYS A 132 5.48 -15.04 -10.74
N LYS A 133 6.15 -14.83 -11.88
CA LYS A 133 7.06 -15.80 -12.47
C LYS A 133 8.51 -15.47 -12.10
N ILE A 134 9.31 -16.49 -11.83
CA ILE A 134 10.74 -16.33 -11.59
C ILE A 134 11.46 -16.14 -12.93
N LYS A 135 12.04 -14.96 -13.12
CA LYS A 135 12.86 -14.64 -14.28
C LYS A 135 14.25 -15.27 -14.21
N SER A 136 14.87 -15.21 -13.02
CA SER A 136 16.18 -15.78 -12.77
C SER A 136 16.40 -16.04 -11.28
N THR A 137 17.13 -17.12 -10.98
CA THR A 137 17.58 -17.47 -9.63
C THR A 137 18.80 -18.38 -9.75
N ASP A 138 19.57 -18.53 -8.68
CA ASP A 138 20.68 -19.48 -8.64
C ASP A 138 20.18 -20.93 -8.79
N ALA A 139 20.96 -21.77 -9.45
CA ALA A 139 20.63 -23.18 -9.60
C ALA A 139 20.46 -23.87 -8.23
N SER A 140 19.50 -24.78 -8.12
CA SER A 140 19.35 -25.60 -6.94
C SER A 140 20.48 -26.64 -6.90
N ILE A 141 21.34 -26.57 -5.87
CA ILE A 141 22.40 -27.57 -5.67
C ILE A 141 21.76 -28.79 -5.02
N LYS A 142 21.63 -29.89 -5.79
CA LYS A 142 21.19 -31.18 -5.26
C LYS A 142 22.21 -31.70 -4.25
N GLY A 143 21.81 -31.84 -2.99
CA GLY A 143 22.61 -32.47 -1.95
C GLY A 143 23.04 -31.60 -0.78
N GLN A 144 22.70 -30.32 -0.73
CA GLN A 144 22.82 -29.57 0.51
C GLN A 144 21.66 -29.92 1.44
N THR A 145 22.01 -30.56 2.55
CA THR A 145 21.11 -30.79 3.68
C THR A 145 20.48 -29.49 4.13
N VAL A 146 19.21 -29.60 4.48
CA VAL A 146 18.23 -28.65 4.99
C VAL A 146 18.76 -27.68 6.07
N SER A 147 19.78 -26.87 5.79
CA SER A 147 19.96 -25.60 6.46
C SER A 147 19.42 -24.55 5.49
N SER A 148 18.20 -24.19 5.71
CA SER A 148 17.32 -23.41 4.85
C SER A 148 17.82 -21.97 4.66
N SER A 149 18.88 -21.79 3.91
CA SER A 149 19.24 -20.46 3.41
C SER A 149 18.38 -20.17 2.19
N TYR A 150 17.50 -19.19 2.31
CA TYR A 150 16.82 -18.62 1.15
C TYR A 150 17.87 -18.13 0.15
N LYS A 151 17.59 -18.23 -1.13
CA LYS A 151 18.44 -17.74 -2.21
C LYS A 151 17.81 -16.55 -2.92
N PRO A 152 18.60 -15.64 -3.51
CA PRO A 152 18.06 -14.51 -4.25
C PRO A 152 17.39 -14.96 -5.55
N ALA A 153 16.28 -14.32 -5.88
CA ALA A 153 15.59 -14.49 -7.14
C ALA A 153 15.12 -13.13 -7.67
N ILE A 154 15.03 -13.03 -8.98
CA ILE A 154 14.48 -11.88 -9.70
C ILE A 154 13.21 -12.33 -10.38
N LEU A 155 12.12 -11.61 -10.16
CA LEU A 155 10.85 -11.83 -10.81
C LEU A 155 10.85 -11.26 -12.24
N ASP A 156 9.90 -11.68 -13.05
CA ASP A 156 9.68 -11.17 -14.41
C ASP A 156 9.46 -9.63 -14.45
N ASN A 157 8.85 -9.07 -13.39
CA ASN A 157 8.66 -7.63 -13.19
C ASN A 157 9.90 -6.90 -12.63
N GLY A 158 11.03 -7.58 -12.46
CA GLY A 158 12.29 -7.02 -11.98
C GLY A 158 12.42 -6.87 -10.45
N VAL A 159 11.42 -7.28 -9.68
CA VAL A 159 11.48 -7.26 -8.21
C VAL A 159 12.43 -8.36 -7.72
N LYS A 160 13.30 -8.01 -6.78
CA LYS A 160 14.24 -8.95 -6.14
C LYS A 160 13.61 -9.45 -4.83
N ILE A 161 13.59 -10.77 -4.68
CA ILE A 161 13.07 -11.44 -3.49
C ILE A 161 13.98 -12.56 -3.03
N GLN A 162 13.71 -13.11 -1.85
CA GLN A 162 14.35 -14.32 -1.34
C GLN A 162 13.37 -15.49 -1.48
N VAL A 163 13.84 -16.60 -2.03
CA VAL A 163 13.05 -17.82 -2.27
C VAL A 163 13.73 -19.06 -1.68
N PRO A 164 12.97 -20.10 -1.34
CA PRO A 164 13.54 -21.38 -0.92
C PRO A 164 14.49 -22.00 -1.98
N PRO A 165 15.45 -22.83 -1.57
CA PRO A 165 16.45 -23.40 -2.47
C PRO A 165 15.91 -24.22 -3.65
N PHE A 166 14.72 -24.81 -3.50
CA PHE A 166 14.08 -25.66 -4.52
C PHE A 166 13.37 -24.90 -5.65
N ILE A 167 13.26 -23.56 -5.53
CA ILE A 167 12.65 -22.73 -6.57
C ILE A 167 13.62 -22.60 -7.74
N GLU A 168 13.09 -22.76 -8.95
CA GLU A 168 13.85 -22.68 -10.20
C GLU A 168 13.38 -21.54 -11.10
N THR A 169 14.19 -21.22 -12.10
CA THR A 169 13.79 -20.26 -13.15
C THR A 169 12.53 -20.79 -13.87
N ASP A 170 11.68 -19.87 -14.27
CA ASP A 170 10.35 -20.13 -14.87
C ASP A 170 9.27 -20.66 -13.91
N ASP A 171 9.59 -20.92 -12.66
CA ASP A 171 8.57 -21.29 -11.66
C ASP A 171 7.58 -20.13 -11.42
N GLU A 172 6.31 -20.50 -11.24
CA GLU A 172 5.28 -19.57 -10.77
C GLU A 172 5.14 -19.68 -9.26
N ILE A 173 5.15 -18.54 -8.61
CA ILE A 173 5.07 -18.43 -7.16
C ILE A 173 4.03 -17.43 -6.74
N ILE A 174 3.54 -17.57 -5.52
CA ILE A 174 2.69 -16.59 -4.85
C ILE A 174 3.56 -15.72 -3.93
N ILE A 175 3.33 -14.41 -4.00
CA ILE A 175 4.00 -13.37 -3.21
C ILE A 175 2.97 -12.61 -2.38
N ASP A 176 3.31 -12.30 -1.12
CA ASP A 176 2.54 -11.34 -0.31
C ASP A 176 2.87 -9.92 -0.79
N THR A 177 1.85 -9.18 -1.22
CA THR A 177 2.02 -7.82 -1.78
C THR A 177 2.40 -6.76 -0.76
N ARG A 178 2.27 -7.05 0.53
CA ARG A 178 2.60 -6.12 1.62
C ARG A 178 4.07 -6.18 2.01
N THR A 179 4.64 -7.41 2.02
CA THR A 179 6.01 -7.68 2.47
C THR A 179 6.97 -8.00 1.34
N PHE A 180 6.45 -8.30 0.13
CA PHE A 180 7.21 -8.81 -1.03
C PHE A 180 7.89 -10.15 -0.75
N GLU A 181 7.33 -10.94 0.14
CA GLU A 181 7.88 -12.23 0.54
C GLU A 181 7.22 -13.37 -0.23
N TYR A 182 8.01 -14.40 -0.47
CA TYR A 182 7.56 -15.67 -1.01
C TYR A 182 6.56 -16.33 -0.06
N VAL A 183 5.44 -16.81 -0.59
CA VAL A 183 4.43 -17.55 0.16
C VAL A 183 4.48 -19.05 -0.18
N LYS A 184 4.33 -19.38 -1.45
CA LYS A 184 4.38 -20.78 -1.94
C LYS A 184 4.62 -20.84 -3.45
N LYS A 185 5.04 -22.02 -3.92
CA LYS A 185 5.07 -22.38 -5.34
C LYS A 185 3.69 -22.87 -5.77
N ILE A 186 3.31 -22.61 -7.03
CA ILE A 186 2.09 -23.11 -7.67
C ILE A 186 2.36 -24.44 -8.35
#